data_2f20a7fa85ff42d02f36b27e8ac175f2
#
_entry.id   2f20a7fa85ff42d02f36b27e8ac175f2
#
_cell.length_a   1.000
_cell.length_b   1.000
_cell.length_c   1.000
_cell.angle_alpha   90.00
_cell.angle_beta   90.00
_cell.angle_gamma   90.00
#
_symmetry.space_group_name_H-M   'P 1'
#
loop_
_entity.id
_entity.type
_entity.pdbx_description
1 polymer ?
#
loop_
_entity_poly.entity_id
_entity_poly.type
_entity_poly.pdbx_seq_one_letter_code
_entity_poly.pdbx_strand_id
1 'polypeptide(L)'
;MKKILLQLAVVAVCCGCAQEAAKVQEQEPAAEPQKIENPMVDSVSLAVTPVKDQARTGTCWAYGGVSMLESEVMRRGGEELNLSEMWVARNAWKEKAVKYVRLNGRMNLWQGGELHDVLYIVDRYGIVPQSVYEGNSSDGQYDHRELCNAMVDCAEKMVEEKAYKNDGWQDEFDKILDEYLGVRPETFEVDGVEYTPKSYAEKLGLSGDDFVYLTSFAHHPYYEEFSIEIPDNWLGEKSINLPLDELLAVMYSAVEQGYTIGLGSDISEYSYGGGICVLPTDENYVKGTLPAEEIAVDEALRLKWFDDRTTVDDHIMHIVGLSY
;
A
#
# COMPACT_ATOMS: atom_id res chain seq x y z
N MET A 1 -58.54 -1.46 -15.77
CA MET A 1 -58.47 -2.77 -16.40
C MET A 1 -58.09 -2.58 -17.86
N LYS A 2 -56.84 -2.77 -18.26
CA LYS A 2 -56.43 -3.04 -19.64
C LYS A 2 -55.12 -3.82 -19.54
N LYS A 3 -55.16 -5.11 -19.87
CA LYS A 3 -53.99 -5.98 -20.06
C LYS A 3 -53.36 -5.64 -21.39
N ILE A 4 -52.01 -5.45 -21.41
CA ILE A 4 -51.23 -5.41 -22.65
C ILE A 4 -50.33 -6.64 -22.63
N LEU A 5 -50.65 -7.56 -23.58
CA LEU A 5 -49.76 -8.67 -23.94
C LEU A 5 -48.60 -8.12 -24.76
N LEU A 6 -47.39 -8.56 -24.42
CA LEU A 6 -46.22 -8.36 -25.26
C LEU A 6 -45.89 -9.69 -25.92
N GLN A 7 -46.01 -9.72 -27.25
CA GLN A 7 -45.69 -10.89 -28.09
C GLN A 7 -44.17 -10.91 -28.35
N LEU A 8 -43.54 -12.05 -28.06
CA LEU A 8 -42.20 -12.36 -28.55
C LEU A 8 -42.29 -12.71 -30.04
N ALA A 9 -41.53 -12.01 -30.87
CA ALA A 9 -41.24 -12.41 -32.24
C ALA A 9 -39.86 -13.06 -32.29
N VAL A 10 -39.83 -14.36 -32.55
CA VAL A 10 -38.63 -15.13 -32.90
C VAL A 10 -38.42 -14.97 -34.40
N VAL A 11 -37.32 -14.39 -34.82
CA VAL A 11 -36.87 -14.41 -36.21
C VAL A 11 -35.70 -15.39 -36.33
N ALA A 12 -35.96 -16.51 -36.94
CA ALA A 12 -34.92 -17.42 -37.41
C ALA A 12 -34.45 -16.95 -38.79
N VAL A 13 -33.13 -16.70 -38.91
CA VAL A 13 -32.50 -16.48 -40.21
C VAL A 13 -31.56 -17.67 -40.48
N CYS A 14 -31.91 -18.37 -41.54
CA CYS A 14 -31.15 -19.50 -42.05
C CYS A 14 -29.86 -19.09 -42.77
N CYS A 15 -28.91 -20.01 -42.71
CA CYS A 15 -27.64 -20.10 -43.39
C CYS A 15 -27.53 -19.53 -44.80
N GLY A 16 -26.44 -18.82 -45.02
CA GLY A 16 -25.83 -18.66 -46.33
C GLY A 16 -24.32 -18.58 -46.15
N CYS A 17 -23.64 -19.70 -46.48
CA CYS A 17 -22.17 -19.76 -46.52
C CYS A 17 -21.64 -18.87 -47.64
N ALA A 18 -20.82 -17.88 -47.30
CA ALA A 18 -19.81 -17.33 -48.18
C ALA A 18 -18.56 -17.09 -47.32
N GLN A 19 -17.55 -17.93 -47.55
CA GLN A 19 -16.21 -17.71 -47.01
C GLN A 19 -15.57 -16.56 -47.75
N GLU A 20 -15.57 -15.39 -47.17
CA GLU A 20 -14.62 -14.35 -47.47
C GLU A 20 -13.42 -14.49 -46.53
N ALA A 21 -12.25 -14.72 -47.13
CA ALA A 21 -10.98 -14.77 -46.43
C ALA A 21 -10.71 -13.41 -45.81
N ALA A 22 -10.83 -13.34 -44.49
CA ALA A 22 -10.40 -12.19 -43.73
C ALA A 22 -8.89 -12.06 -43.89
N LYS A 23 -8.46 -10.95 -44.54
CA LYS A 23 -7.06 -10.54 -44.53
C LYS A 23 -6.69 -10.26 -43.07
N VAL A 24 -5.78 -11.07 -42.53
CA VAL A 24 -5.07 -10.77 -41.29
C VAL A 24 -4.32 -9.46 -41.58
N GLN A 25 -4.79 -8.37 -40.98
CA GLN A 25 -4.00 -7.17 -40.84
C GLN A 25 -2.85 -7.52 -39.89
N GLU A 26 -1.63 -7.55 -40.40
CA GLU A 26 -0.43 -7.50 -39.57
C GLU A 26 -0.57 -6.26 -38.67
N GLN A 27 -0.78 -6.49 -37.38
CA GLN A 27 -0.60 -5.41 -36.40
C GLN A 27 0.87 -5.01 -36.47
N GLU A 28 1.14 -3.77 -36.81
CA GLU A 28 2.45 -3.19 -36.57
C GLU A 28 2.88 -3.47 -35.15
N PRO A 29 4.14 -3.89 -34.89
CA PRO A 29 4.65 -4.09 -33.56
C PRO A 29 4.44 -2.78 -32.79
N ALA A 30 3.83 -2.87 -31.60
CA ALA A 30 3.68 -1.74 -30.70
C ALA A 30 5.04 -1.07 -30.56
N ALA A 31 5.10 0.24 -30.82
CA ALA A 31 6.33 1.01 -30.66
C ALA A 31 6.85 0.75 -29.24
N GLU A 32 8.15 0.42 -29.13
CA GLU A 32 8.79 0.31 -27.82
C GLU A 32 8.54 1.62 -27.05
N PRO A 33 8.20 1.54 -25.76
CA PRO A 33 7.98 2.74 -24.96
C PRO A 33 9.23 3.61 -25.06
N GLN A 34 9.08 4.80 -25.60
CA GLN A 34 10.16 5.77 -25.66
C GLN A 34 10.62 6.03 -24.23
N LYS A 35 11.90 5.78 -23.94
CA LYS A 35 12.50 6.12 -22.66
C LYS A 35 12.37 7.63 -22.49
N ILE A 36 11.52 8.06 -21.58
CA ILE A 36 11.35 9.47 -21.25
C ILE A 36 12.68 9.91 -20.62
N GLU A 37 13.40 10.80 -21.25
CA GLU A 37 14.54 11.46 -20.63
C GLU A 37 13.98 12.36 -19.53
N ASN A 38 14.22 11.98 -18.27
CA ASN A 38 13.87 12.84 -17.14
C ASN A 38 14.79 14.08 -17.18
N PRO A 39 14.25 15.28 -17.45
CA PRO A 39 15.07 16.50 -17.52
C PRO A 39 15.52 16.97 -16.13
N MET A 40 15.01 16.36 -15.05
CA MET A 40 15.34 16.73 -13.67
C MET A 40 16.71 16.14 -13.30
N VAL A 41 17.48 16.91 -12.58
CA VAL A 41 18.78 16.50 -12.04
C VAL A 41 18.64 16.21 -10.56
N ASP A 42 19.06 15.02 -10.15
CA ASP A 42 19.05 14.66 -8.74
C ASP A 42 19.99 15.57 -7.95
N SER A 43 19.46 16.25 -6.96
CA SER A 43 20.22 17.09 -6.02
C SER A 43 20.55 16.34 -4.74
N VAL A 44 19.67 15.45 -4.30
CA VAL A 44 19.83 14.55 -3.17
C VAL A 44 19.38 13.17 -3.58
N SER A 45 20.23 12.17 -3.35
CA SER A 45 19.89 10.75 -3.52
C SER A 45 20.34 10.00 -2.27
N LEU A 46 19.40 9.40 -1.55
CA LEU A 46 19.64 8.69 -0.31
C LEU A 46 19.79 7.20 -0.54
N ALA A 47 20.45 6.51 0.38
CA ALA A 47 20.63 5.06 0.29
C ALA A 47 19.27 4.36 0.43
N VAL A 48 18.99 3.47 -0.50
CA VAL A 48 17.76 2.68 -0.55
C VAL A 48 18.07 1.29 -1.11
N THR A 49 17.36 0.29 -0.64
CA THR A 49 17.39 -1.07 -1.17
C THR A 49 16.68 -1.15 -2.53
N PRO A 50 16.94 -2.17 -3.36
CA PRO A 50 16.25 -2.32 -4.65
C PRO A 50 14.74 -2.33 -4.51
N VAL A 51 14.05 -1.70 -5.46
CA VAL A 51 12.58 -1.71 -5.52
C VAL A 51 12.07 -3.15 -5.67
N LYS A 52 11.08 -3.50 -4.86
CA LYS A 52 10.44 -4.82 -4.86
C LYS A 52 9.04 -4.72 -5.44
N ASP A 53 8.58 -5.79 -6.09
CA ASP A 53 7.24 -5.89 -6.68
C ASP A 53 6.27 -6.55 -5.69
N GLN A 54 5.22 -5.83 -5.29
CA GLN A 54 4.15 -6.37 -4.45
C GLN A 54 3.23 -7.34 -5.20
N ALA A 55 3.38 -7.45 -6.52
CA ALA A 55 2.56 -8.26 -7.41
C ALA A 55 1.04 -7.98 -7.26
N ARG A 56 0.21 -9.01 -7.04
CA ARG A 56 -1.25 -8.89 -6.95
C ARG A 56 -1.74 -8.80 -5.50
N THR A 57 -1.14 -7.88 -4.75
CA THR A 57 -1.52 -7.65 -3.36
C THR A 57 -1.81 -6.17 -3.11
N GLY A 58 -2.61 -5.87 -2.10
CA GLY A 58 -2.80 -4.51 -1.58
C GLY A 58 -1.88 -4.24 -0.40
N THR A 59 -0.59 -4.61 -0.50
CA THR A 59 0.39 -4.49 0.59
C THR A 59 1.45 -3.42 0.33
N CYS A 60 1.16 -2.42 -0.51
CA CYS A 60 2.07 -1.30 -0.80
C CYS A 60 2.60 -0.64 0.48
N TRP A 61 1.75 -0.52 1.50
CA TRP A 61 2.11 0.02 2.80
C TRP A 61 3.22 -0.77 3.51
N ALA A 62 3.19 -2.12 3.42
CA ALA A 62 4.24 -2.96 3.97
C ALA A 62 5.55 -2.78 3.17
N TYR A 63 5.48 -2.75 1.82
CA TYR A 63 6.65 -2.55 0.96
C TYR A 63 7.30 -1.17 1.17
N GLY A 64 6.51 -0.10 1.13
CA GLY A 64 7.01 1.25 1.36
C GLY A 64 7.57 1.44 2.77
N GLY A 65 6.87 0.93 3.78
CA GLY A 65 7.31 1.03 5.17
C GLY A 65 8.56 0.20 5.48
N VAL A 66 8.65 -1.04 4.97
CA VAL A 66 9.86 -1.88 5.14
C VAL A 66 11.05 -1.25 4.43
N SER A 67 10.89 -0.74 3.21
CA SER A 67 11.94 -0.01 2.49
C SER A 67 12.44 1.21 3.28
N MET A 68 11.52 1.95 3.93
CA MET A 68 11.89 3.05 4.82
C MET A 68 12.71 2.58 6.03
N LEU A 69 12.34 1.45 6.66
CA LEU A 69 13.11 0.87 7.77
C LEU A 69 14.50 0.41 7.34
N GLU A 70 14.63 -0.20 6.17
CA GLU A 70 15.92 -0.62 5.59
C GLU A 70 16.82 0.60 5.36
N SER A 71 16.28 1.69 4.81
CA SER A 71 17.00 2.95 4.63
C SER A 71 17.41 3.59 5.95
N GLU A 72 16.56 3.52 6.98
CA GLU A 72 16.89 4.05 8.31
C GLU A 72 18.04 3.29 8.97
N VAL A 73 18.08 1.96 8.82
CA VAL A 73 19.22 1.15 9.28
C VAL A 73 20.51 1.57 8.57
N MET A 74 20.48 1.75 7.24
CA MET A 74 21.65 2.22 6.47
C MET A 74 22.06 3.64 6.87
N ARG A 75 21.11 4.55 7.07
CA ARG A 75 21.36 5.93 7.53
C ARG A 75 22.09 5.96 8.86
N ARG A 76 21.81 5.02 9.78
CA ARG A 76 22.47 4.86 11.08
C ARG A 76 23.81 4.13 10.98
N GLY A 77 24.29 3.80 9.77
CA GLY A 77 25.57 3.13 9.53
C GLY A 77 25.51 1.61 9.59
N GLY A 78 24.30 1.03 9.55
CA GLY A 78 24.11 -0.41 9.39
C GLY A 78 24.33 -0.87 7.94
N GLU A 79 24.37 -2.17 7.74
CA GLU A 79 24.50 -2.79 6.43
C GLU A 79 23.17 -2.76 5.66
N GLU A 80 23.24 -2.91 4.33
CA GLU A 80 22.08 -3.12 3.48
C GLU A 80 21.37 -4.43 3.88
N LEU A 81 20.06 -4.34 4.08
CA LEU A 81 19.22 -5.45 4.54
C LEU A 81 18.14 -5.77 3.51
N ASN A 82 17.58 -6.95 3.61
CA ASN A 82 16.36 -7.35 2.93
C ASN A 82 15.39 -7.93 3.97
N LEU A 83 14.49 -7.08 4.47
CA LEU A 83 13.51 -7.43 5.50
C LEU A 83 12.22 -7.95 4.87
N SER A 84 11.46 -8.74 5.62
CA SER A 84 10.25 -9.40 5.12
C SER A 84 9.01 -8.51 5.22
N GLU A 85 8.48 -8.11 4.08
CA GLU A 85 7.17 -7.46 3.96
C GLU A 85 6.04 -8.42 4.33
N MET A 86 6.20 -9.70 3.98
CA MET A 86 5.19 -10.71 4.27
C MET A 86 5.07 -11.02 5.76
N TRP A 87 6.14 -10.88 6.52
CA TRP A 87 6.08 -10.92 7.98
C TRP A 87 5.20 -9.81 8.54
N VAL A 88 5.38 -8.60 8.03
CA VAL A 88 4.58 -7.44 8.43
C VAL A 88 3.12 -7.63 8.03
N ALA A 89 2.86 -7.96 6.78
CA ALA A 89 1.51 -8.17 6.25
C ALA A 89 0.75 -9.28 7.01
N ARG A 90 1.39 -10.43 7.28
CA ARG A 90 0.81 -11.54 8.01
C ARG A 90 0.35 -11.14 9.42
N ASN A 91 1.22 -10.46 10.15
CA ASN A 91 0.91 -10.06 11.52
C ASN A 91 -0.17 -8.96 11.56
N ALA A 92 -0.14 -8.02 10.62
CA ALA A 92 -1.20 -7.02 10.47
C ALA A 92 -2.55 -7.65 10.13
N TRP A 93 -2.60 -8.63 9.23
CA TRP A 93 -3.82 -9.38 8.93
C TRP A 93 -4.45 -9.98 10.18
N LYS A 94 -3.64 -10.62 11.03
CA LYS A 94 -4.14 -11.18 12.30
C LYS A 94 -4.72 -10.11 13.21
N GLU A 95 -4.00 -9.02 13.43
CA GLU A 95 -4.46 -7.92 14.29
C GLU A 95 -5.74 -7.26 13.75
N LYS A 96 -5.81 -7.03 12.43
CA LYS A 96 -7.02 -6.50 11.77
C LYS A 96 -8.20 -7.42 11.97
N ALA A 97 -8.06 -8.72 11.74
CA ALA A 97 -9.14 -9.70 11.91
C ALA A 97 -9.62 -9.77 13.37
N VAL A 98 -8.71 -9.78 14.32
CA VAL A 98 -9.05 -9.73 15.74
C VAL A 98 -9.81 -8.45 16.10
N LYS A 99 -9.35 -7.30 15.61
CA LYS A 99 -10.00 -6.01 15.84
C LYS A 99 -11.38 -5.94 15.18
N TYR A 100 -11.52 -6.46 13.95
CA TYR A 100 -12.80 -6.57 13.24
C TYR A 100 -13.84 -7.32 14.08
N VAL A 101 -13.48 -8.49 14.61
CA VAL A 101 -14.37 -9.28 15.47
C VAL A 101 -14.74 -8.51 16.74
N ARG A 102 -13.77 -7.88 17.41
CA ARG A 102 -14.00 -7.06 18.63
C ARG A 102 -14.90 -5.85 18.37
N LEU A 103 -14.82 -5.27 17.17
CA LEU A 103 -15.68 -4.17 16.71
C LEU A 103 -17.02 -4.64 16.13
N ASN A 104 -17.30 -5.95 16.21
CA ASN A 104 -18.53 -6.56 15.68
C ASN A 104 -18.75 -6.25 14.19
N GLY A 105 -17.71 -6.38 13.39
CA GLY A 105 -17.73 -6.16 11.94
C GLY A 105 -17.73 -4.69 11.48
N ARG A 106 -17.45 -3.74 12.37
CA ARG A 106 -17.55 -2.31 12.07
C ARG A 106 -16.20 -1.67 11.77
N MET A 107 -15.46 -2.26 10.86
CA MET A 107 -14.25 -1.68 10.28
C MET A 107 -13.95 -2.32 8.93
N ASN A 108 -13.06 -1.69 8.15
CA ASN A 108 -12.55 -2.29 6.92
C ASN A 108 -11.63 -3.48 7.26
N LEU A 109 -11.97 -4.66 6.73
CA LEU A 109 -11.10 -5.85 6.79
C LEU A 109 -10.69 -6.22 5.38
N TRP A 110 -9.75 -5.45 4.83
CA TRP A 110 -9.19 -5.65 3.49
C TRP A 110 -7.66 -5.55 3.54
N GLN A 111 -7.00 -5.62 2.39
CA GLN A 111 -5.54 -5.72 2.31
C GLN A 111 -4.80 -4.42 2.65
N GLY A 112 -5.43 -3.27 2.47
CA GLY A 112 -4.84 -1.97 2.72
C GLY A 112 -4.36 -1.77 4.16
N GLY A 113 -3.55 -0.79 4.37
CA GLY A 113 -2.97 -0.39 5.65
C GLY A 113 -2.09 0.84 5.48
N GLU A 114 -1.53 1.31 6.59
CA GLU A 114 -0.77 2.53 6.67
C GLU A 114 0.68 2.29 7.10
N LEU A 115 1.54 3.30 6.92
CA LEU A 115 2.95 3.24 7.36
C LEU A 115 3.09 2.96 8.85
N HIS A 116 2.21 3.50 9.68
CA HIS A 116 2.25 3.26 11.11
C HIS A 116 1.91 1.81 11.48
N ASP A 117 1.21 1.07 10.61
CA ASP A 117 0.98 -0.36 10.81
C ASP A 117 2.29 -1.15 10.81
N VAL A 118 3.24 -0.76 9.93
CA VAL A 118 4.57 -1.39 9.86
C VAL A 118 5.30 -1.22 11.18
N LEU A 119 5.32 -0.01 11.71
CA LEU A 119 5.99 0.30 12.97
C LEU A 119 5.31 -0.39 14.15
N TYR A 120 3.97 -0.38 14.18
CA TYR A 120 3.20 -1.13 15.18
C TYR A 120 3.53 -2.63 15.18
N ILE A 121 3.65 -3.24 13.97
CA ILE A 121 3.99 -4.66 13.86
C ILE A 121 5.44 -4.90 14.29
N VAL A 122 6.38 -4.05 13.93
CA VAL A 122 7.78 -4.17 14.38
C VAL A 122 7.88 -4.07 15.90
N ASP A 123 7.23 -3.10 16.51
CA ASP A 123 7.21 -2.94 17.96
C ASP A 123 6.54 -4.11 18.68
N ARG A 124 5.52 -4.70 18.09
CA ARG A 124 4.75 -5.77 18.73
C ARG A 124 5.32 -7.16 18.46
N TYR A 125 5.73 -7.44 17.24
CA TYR A 125 6.13 -8.77 16.76
C TYR A 125 7.61 -8.87 16.36
N GLY A 126 8.32 -7.75 16.29
CA GLY A 126 9.66 -7.70 15.72
C GLY A 126 9.66 -7.77 14.19
N ILE A 127 10.81 -8.05 13.64
CA ILE A 127 11.02 -8.18 12.19
C ILE A 127 11.96 -9.35 11.89
N VAL A 128 11.90 -9.88 10.68
CA VAL A 128 12.78 -10.95 10.22
C VAL A 128 13.34 -10.62 8.82
N PRO A 129 14.48 -11.19 8.43
CA PRO A 129 14.94 -11.15 7.05
C PRO A 129 13.95 -11.80 6.08
N GLN A 130 13.91 -11.33 4.84
CA GLN A 130 13.10 -11.92 3.76
C GLN A 130 13.43 -13.40 3.55
N SER A 131 14.70 -13.79 3.64
CA SER A 131 15.13 -15.20 3.51
C SER A 131 14.63 -16.13 4.62
N VAL A 132 14.17 -15.57 5.74
CA VAL A 132 13.62 -16.31 6.88
C VAL A 132 12.11 -16.49 6.75
N TYR A 133 11.43 -15.52 6.15
CA TYR A 133 9.99 -15.58 5.96
C TYR A 133 9.58 -14.95 4.63
N GLU A 134 9.44 -15.78 3.61
CA GLU A 134 9.11 -15.34 2.23
C GLU A 134 7.60 -15.25 1.96
N GLY A 135 6.75 -15.78 2.84
CA GLY A 135 5.29 -15.70 2.67
C GLY A 135 4.73 -16.68 1.63
N ASN A 136 5.29 -17.90 1.53
CA ASN A 136 4.85 -18.98 0.63
C ASN A 136 4.77 -18.64 -0.87
N SER A 137 5.51 -17.64 -1.34
CA SER A 137 5.66 -17.42 -2.76
C SER A 137 6.88 -18.19 -3.28
N SER A 138 6.66 -19.13 -4.18
CA SER A 138 7.75 -19.92 -4.78
C SER A 138 8.50 -19.18 -5.91
N ASP A 139 7.94 -18.09 -6.41
CA ASP A 139 8.42 -17.34 -7.58
C ASP A 139 8.40 -15.81 -7.40
N GLY A 140 8.11 -15.34 -6.18
CA GLY A 140 7.98 -13.90 -5.88
C GLY A 140 6.68 -13.28 -6.39
N GLN A 141 5.76 -14.07 -6.93
CA GLN A 141 4.48 -13.60 -7.41
C GLN A 141 3.39 -13.85 -6.36
N TYR A 142 3.10 -12.82 -5.56
CA TYR A 142 2.05 -12.88 -4.55
C TYR A 142 0.68 -12.59 -5.15
N ASP A 143 -0.35 -13.32 -4.68
CA ASP A 143 -1.76 -13.02 -4.95
C ASP A 143 -2.57 -13.29 -3.67
N HIS A 144 -2.97 -12.23 -2.99
CA HIS A 144 -3.65 -12.34 -1.70
C HIS A 144 -5.18 -12.32 -1.79
N ARG A 145 -5.78 -12.49 -2.97
CA ARG A 145 -7.25 -12.46 -3.13
C ARG A 145 -7.93 -13.59 -2.36
N GLU A 146 -7.41 -14.82 -2.49
CA GLU A 146 -7.97 -15.98 -1.79
C GLU A 146 -7.74 -15.90 -0.28
N LEU A 147 -6.53 -15.51 0.15
CA LEU A 147 -6.23 -15.22 1.54
C LEU A 147 -7.21 -14.18 2.12
N CYS A 148 -7.39 -13.06 1.41
CA CYS A 148 -8.28 -11.99 1.83
C CYS A 148 -9.70 -12.50 2.04
N ASN A 149 -10.25 -13.22 1.06
CA ASN A 149 -11.59 -13.80 1.16
C ASN A 149 -11.69 -14.76 2.34
N ALA A 150 -10.73 -15.67 2.51
CA ALA A 150 -10.73 -16.61 3.63
C ALA A 150 -10.68 -15.92 5.01
N MET A 151 -9.90 -14.86 5.14
CA MET A 151 -9.82 -14.06 6.37
C MET A 151 -11.11 -13.30 6.67
N VAL A 152 -11.72 -12.69 5.64
CA VAL A 152 -13.00 -11.97 5.77
C VAL A 152 -14.12 -12.95 6.13
N ASP A 153 -14.28 -14.05 5.38
CA ASP A 153 -15.31 -15.06 5.63
C ASP A 153 -15.19 -15.63 7.04
N CYS A 154 -13.97 -15.91 7.49
CA CYS A 154 -13.72 -16.39 8.84
C CYS A 154 -14.14 -15.37 9.91
N ALA A 155 -13.75 -14.11 9.73
CA ALA A 155 -14.06 -13.04 10.69
C ALA A 155 -15.57 -12.72 10.74
N GLU A 156 -16.24 -12.68 9.60
CA GLU A 156 -17.69 -12.49 9.49
C GLU A 156 -18.44 -13.62 10.19
N LYS A 157 -18.06 -14.87 9.90
CA LYS A 157 -18.61 -16.05 10.57
C LYS A 157 -18.40 -16.01 12.08
N MET A 158 -17.22 -15.61 12.54
CA MET A 158 -16.95 -15.44 13.98
C MET A 158 -17.87 -14.42 14.65
N VAL A 159 -18.19 -13.33 13.97
CA VAL A 159 -19.13 -12.33 14.47
C VAL A 159 -20.55 -12.87 14.49
N GLU A 160 -21.01 -13.49 13.39
CA GLU A 160 -22.36 -14.03 13.24
C GLU A 160 -22.65 -15.14 14.25
N GLU A 161 -21.78 -16.13 14.37
CA GLU A 161 -21.92 -17.27 15.27
C GLU A 161 -21.50 -16.96 16.71
N LYS A 162 -20.96 -15.75 16.96
CA LYS A 162 -20.40 -15.33 18.27
C LYS A 162 -19.31 -16.28 18.76
N ALA A 163 -18.53 -16.81 17.83
CA ALA A 163 -17.46 -17.76 18.13
C ALA A 163 -16.34 -17.16 19.01
N TYR A 164 -16.25 -15.83 19.05
CA TYR A 164 -15.36 -15.08 19.97
C TYR A 164 -15.64 -15.34 21.47
N LYS A 165 -16.71 -16.07 21.83
CA LYS A 165 -16.96 -16.51 23.19
C LYS A 165 -16.18 -17.77 23.57
N ASN A 166 -15.64 -18.48 22.60
CA ASN A 166 -14.85 -19.69 22.82
C ASN A 166 -13.39 -19.31 23.07
N ASP A 167 -12.71 -20.04 23.93
CA ASP A 167 -11.27 -19.90 24.12
C ASP A 167 -10.53 -20.25 22.82
N GLY A 168 -9.43 -19.55 22.54
CA GLY A 168 -8.58 -19.81 21.36
C GLY A 168 -9.20 -19.42 20.01
N TRP A 169 -10.30 -18.66 19.97
CA TRP A 169 -10.95 -18.24 18.74
C TRP A 169 -10.00 -17.51 17.76
N GLN A 170 -8.97 -16.85 18.28
CA GLN A 170 -7.98 -16.13 17.47
C GLN A 170 -7.06 -17.06 16.68
N ASP A 171 -6.92 -18.31 17.12
CA ASP A 171 -6.03 -19.29 16.50
C ASP A 171 -6.56 -19.75 15.12
N GLU A 172 -7.86 -19.56 14.85
CA GLU A 172 -8.43 -19.84 13.52
C GLU A 172 -7.84 -18.92 12.45
N PHE A 173 -7.52 -17.68 12.78
CA PHE A 173 -6.82 -16.76 11.87
C PHE A 173 -5.39 -17.21 11.60
N ASP A 174 -4.67 -17.69 12.63
CA ASP A 174 -3.32 -18.21 12.44
C ASP A 174 -3.31 -19.41 11.50
N LYS A 175 -4.30 -20.32 11.58
CA LYS A 175 -4.38 -21.47 10.68
C LYS A 175 -4.52 -21.06 9.21
N ILE A 176 -5.37 -20.06 8.93
CA ILE A 176 -5.53 -19.52 7.56
C ILE A 176 -4.22 -18.86 7.11
N LEU A 177 -3.64 -18.02 7.95
CA LEU A 177 -2.40 -17.31 7.63
C LEU A 177 -1.22 -18.28 7.44
N ASP A 178 -1.16 -19.37 8.22
CA ASP A 178 -0.14 -20.42 8.07
C ASP A 178 -0.31 -21.21 6.76
N GLU A 179 -1.55 -21.44 6.34
CA GLU A 179 -1.84 -22.10 5.06
C GLU A 179 -1.38 -21.25 3.86
N TYR A 180 -1.70 -19.95 3.86
CA TYR A 180 -1.44 -19.07 2.73
C TYR A 180 -0.03 -18.45 2.74
N LEU A 181 0.47 -18.08 3.90
CA LEU A 181 1.73 -17.32 4.05
C LEU A 181 2.85 -18.09 4.75
N GLY A 182 2.56 -19.29 5.24
CA GLY A 182 3.52 -20.10 5.98
C GLY A 182 3.55 -19.83 7.47
N VAL A 183 4.08 -20.83 8.21
CA VAL A 183 4.22 -20.77 9.67
C VAL A 183 5.30 -19.77 10.07
N ARG A 184 5.00 -18.95 11.05
CA ARG A 184 5.97 -17.99 11.58
C ARG A 184 7.10 -18.69 12.34
N PRO A 185 8.38 -18.35 12.07
CA PRO A 185 9.46 -18.80 12.91
C PRO A 185 9.39 -18.16 14.31
N GLU A 186 9.69 -18.94 15.35
CA GLU A 186 9.89 -18.40 16.70
C GLU A 186 11.30 -17.87 16.88
N THR A 187 12.29 -18.57 16.31
CA THR A 187 13.70 -18.19 16.25
C THR A 187 14.28 -18.45 14.88
N PHE A 188 15.37 -17.78 14.55
CA PHE A 188 16.12 -17.95 13.30
C PHE A 188 17.57 -17.52 13.51
N GLU A 189 18.45 -17.92 12.58
CA GLU A 189 19.86 -17.62 12.65
C GLU A 189 20.27 -16.58 11.58
N VAL A 190 21.07 -15.59 11.98
CA VAL A 190 21.75 -14.65 11.08
C VAL A 190 23.21 -14.60 11.50
N ASP A 191 24.13 -14.87 10.57
CA ASP A 191 25.58 -14.84 10.79
C ASP A 191 26.05 -15.71 11.98
N GLY A 192 25.41 -16.85 12.20
CA GLY A 192 25.72 -17.77 13.29
C GLY A 192 25.20 -17.34 14.66
N VAL A 193 24.33 -16.35 14.71
CA VAL A 193 23.67 -15.88 15.94
C VAL A 193 22.18 -16.14 15.85
N GLU A 194 21.63 -16.81 16.87
CA GLU A 194 20.18 -17.04 16.99
C GLU A 194 19.46 -15.80 17.50
N TYR A 195 18.36 -15.46 16.85
CA TYR A 195 17.47 -14.34 17.18
C TYR A 195 16.02 -14.80 17.27
N THR A 196 15.26 -14.14 18.12
CA THR A 196 13.80 -14.00 17.94
C THR A 196 13.53 -12.81 17.04
N PRO A 197 12.33 -12.69 16.41
CA PRO A 197 12.00 -11.51 15.63
C PRO A 197 12.14 -10.20 16.42
N LYS A 198 11.81 -10.21 17.71
CA LYS A 198 11.95 -9.05 18.60
C LYS A 198 13.41 -8.68 18.85
N SER A 199 14.25 -9.65 19.22
CA SER A 199 15.66 -9.38 19.47
C SER A 199 16.41 -8.98 18.20
N TYR A 200 15.90 -9.36 17.02
CA TYR A 200 16.46 -8.91 15.76
C TYR A 200 16.09 -7.43 15.47
N ALA A 201 14.84 -7.03 15.71
CA ALA A 201 14.45 -5.62 15.63
C ALA A 201 15.27 -4.75 16.59
N GLU A 202 15.47 -5.21 17.83
CA GLU A 202 16.33 -4.54 18.83
C GLU A 202 17.79 -4.43 18.36
N LYS A 203 18.35 -5.50 17.77
CA LYS A 203 19.71 -5.48 17.17
C LYS A 203 19.81 -4.42 16.07
N LEU A 204 18.76 -4.25 15.26
CA LEU A 204 18.71 -3.26 14.19
C LEU A 204 18.44 -1.83 14.70
N GLY A 205 18.09 -1.68 15.96
CA GLY A 205 17.74 -0.40 16.57
C GLY A 205 16.44 0.17 16.02
N LEU A 206 15.50 -0.68 15.60
CA LEU A 206 14.21 -0.26 15.05
C LEU A 206 13.16 -0.18 16.15
N SER A 207 12.52 0.97 16.25
CA SER A 207 11.39 1.26 17.15
C SER A 207 10.44 2.28 16.50
N GLY A 208 9.14 2.10 16.71
CA GLY A 208 8.13 3.06 16.27
C GLY A 208 8.30 4.44 16.90
N ASP A 209 8.86 4.52 18.10
CA ASP A 209 9.11 5.77 18.81
C ASP A 209 10.12 6.70 18.10
N ASP A 210 10.87 6.18 17.14
CA ASP A 210 11.85 6.97 16.35
C ASP A 210 11.22 7.71 15.16
N PHE A 211 9.92 7.51 14.91
CA PHE A 211 9.21 8.06 13.76
C PHE A 211 8.10 9.01 14.18
N VAL A 212 7.83 9.98 13.31
CA VAL A 212 6.74 10.93 13.49
C VAL A 212 5.79 10.88 12.29
N TYR A 213 4.50 10.94 12.55
CA TYR A 213 3.46 10.96 11.53
C TYR A 213 2.96 12.39 11.36
N LEU A 214 3.04 12.90 10.12
CA LEU A 214 2.64 14.23 9.76
C LEU A 214 1.58 14.20 8.68
N THR A 215 0.68 15.17 8.72
CA THR A 215 -0.37 15.35 7.69
C THR A 215 -0.73 16.81 7.56
N SER A 216 -1.57 17.14 6.58
CA SER A 216 -2.09 18.50 6.39
C SER A 216 -3.55 18.45 5.96
N PHE A 217 -4.46 18.78 6.87
CA PHE A 217 -5.90 18.86 6.58
C PHE A 217 -6.54 20.07 7.27
N ALA A 218 -7.17 20.95 6.50
CA ALA A 218 -7.74 22.21 6.97
C ALA A 218 -9.01 22.06 7.84
N HIS A 219 -9.61 20.86 7.92
CA HIS A 219 -10.82 20.64 8.74
C HIS A 219 -10.51 20.24 10.19
N HIS A 220 -9.22 20.05 10.52
CA HIS A 220 -8.75 19.84 11.88
C HIS A 220 -7.81 20.98 12.33
N PRO A 221 -7.70 21.25 13.63
CA PRO A 221 -6.74 22.24 14.14
C PRO A 221 -5.32 21.88 13.75
N TYR A 222 -4.54 22.90 13.34
CA TYR A 222 -3.11 22.71 13.10
C TYR A 222 -2.34 22.58 14.44
N TYR A 223 -1.22 21.89 14.40
CA TYR A 223 -0.32 21.57 15.52
C TYR A 223 -0.96 20.69 16.59
N GLU A 224 -2.06 20.02 16.26
CA GLU A 224 -2.71 19.01 17.07
C GLU A 224 -2.71 17.66 16.36
N GLU A 225 -2.86 16.60 17.14
CA GLU A 225 -2.95 15.23 16.62
C GLU A 225 -4.40 14.85 16.33
N PHE A 226 -4.65 14.24 15.20
CA PHE A 226 -5.91 13.58 14.89
C PHE A 226 -5.69 12.30 14.07
N SER A 227 -6.68 11.41 14.09
CA SER A 227 -6.69 10.23 13.22
C SER A 227 -7.28 10.59 11.88
N ILE A 228 -6.52 10.39 10.78
CA ILE A 228 -7.04 10.62 9.43
C ILE A 228 -8.22 9.68 9.19
N GLU A 229 -9.33 10.22 8.68
CA GLU A 229 -10.61 9.51 8.48
C GLU A 229 -10.62 8.73 7.15
N ILE A 230 -9.72 7.76 7.04
CA ILE A 230 -9.61 6.83 5.92
C ILE A 230 -9.83 5.39 6.38
N PRO A 231 -10.41 4.51 5.54
CA PRO A 231 -10.72 3.14 5.91
C PRO A 231 -9.50 2.32 6.31
N ASP A 232 -8.32 2.63 5.75
CA ASP A 232 -7.09 1.88 5.94
C ASP A 232 -6.33 2.29 7.21
N ASN A 233 -6.67 3.41 7.85
CA ASN A 233 -6.24 3.74 9.21
C ASN A 233 -7.01 2.91 10.25
N TRP A 234 -6.91 1.59 10.14
CA TRP A 234 -7.63 0.65 11.01
C TRP A 234 -7.14 0.66 12.46
N LEU A 235 -5.89 1.04 12.71
CA LEU A 235 -5.37 1.24 14.08
C LEU A 235 -6.00 2.46 14.73
N GLY A 236 -6.36 3.48 13.95
CA GLY A 236 -6.81 4.78 14.43
C GLY A 236 -5.65 5.61 14.96
N GLU A 237 -4.46 5.36 14.42
CA GLU A 237 -3.27 6.13 14.76
C GLU A 237 -3.39 7.58 14.34
N LYS A 238 -2.67 8.43 15.05
CA LYS A 238 -2.77 9.88 14.89
C LYS A 238 -1.55 10.43 14.18
N SER A 239 -1.81 11.47 13.40
CA SER A 239 -0.77 12.29 12.75
C SER A 239 -0.85 13.71 13.29
N ILE A 240 0.29 14.38 13.42
CA ILE A 240 0.36 15.81 13.74
C ILE A 240 -0.06 16.58 12.48
N ASN A 241 -1.06 17.43 12.62
CA ASN A 241 -1.58 18.25 11.54
C ASN A 241 -0.76 19.54 11.38
N LEU A 242 -0.22 19.78 10.21
CA LEU A 242 0.54 20.99 9.89
C LEU A 242 -0.13 21.78 8.77
N PRO A 243 0.07 23.11 8.68
CA PRO A 243 -0.20 23.83 7.45
C PRO A 243 0.53 23.20 6.27
N LEU A 244 -0.07 23.22 5.07
CA LEU A 244 0.47 22.52 3.90
C LEU A 244 1.89 22.97 3.56
N ASP A 245 2.16 24.27 3.59
CA ASP A 245 3.48 24.84 3.29
C ASP A 245 4.52 24.39 4.32
N GLU A 246 4.14 24.25 5.59
CA GLU A 246 5.04 23.78 6.64
C GLU A 246 5.31 22.28 6.51
N LEU A 247 4.28 21.47 6.17
CA LEU A 247 4.47 20.05 5.88
C LEU A 247 5.48 19.87 4.74
N LEU A 248 5.32 20.59 3.63
CA LEU A 248 6.25 20.53 2.51
C LEU A 248 7.67 20.97 2.92
N ALA A 249 7.80 22.06 3.68
CA ALA A 249 9.10 22.51 4.16
C ALA A 249 9.79 21.47 5.05
N VAL A 250 9.05 20.78 5.91
CA VAL A 250 9.59 19.69 6.75
C VAL A 250 10.03 18.52 5.86
N MET A 251 9.23 18.12 4.85
CA MET A 251 9.61 17.04 3.93
C MET A 251 10.89 17.35 3.17
N TYR A 252 11.02 18.55 2.58
CA TYR A 252 12.26 18.97 1.92
C TYR A 252 13.46 18.96 2.88
N SER A 253 13.30 19.56 4.05
CA SER A 253 14.36 19.63 5.06
C SER A 253 14.79 18.24 5.55
N ALA A 254 13.86 17.32 5.73
CA ALA A 254 14.16 15.95 6.15
C ALA A 254 15.04 15.24 5.11
N VAL A 255 14.68 15.29 3.82
CA VAL A 255 15.46 14.66 2.76
C VAL A 255 16.85 15.31 2.61
N GLU A 256 16.94 16.64 2.68
CA GLU A 256 18.23 17.35 2.67
C GLU A 256 19.13 16.95 3.85
N GLN A 257 18.55 16.57 4.99
CA GLN A 257 19.28 16.11 6.17
C GLN A 257 19.55 14.59 6.17
N GLY A 258 19.18 13.89 5.11
CA GLY A 258 19.47 12.48 4.93
C GLY A 258 18.40 11.51 5.44
N TYR A 259 17.19 12.00 5.75
CA TYR A 259 16.05 11.16 6.13
C TYR A 259 15.20 10.83 4.93
N THR A 260 14.86 9.57 4.75
CA THR A 260 13.83 9.16 3.80
C THR A 260 12.44 9.31 4.40
N ILE A 261 11.40 9.33 3.57
CA ILE A 261 10.02 9.57 4.01
C ILE A 261 9.09 8.53 3.41
N GLY A 262 8.29 7.88 4.27
CA GLY A 262 7.14 7.13 3.81
C GLY A 262 5.98 8.08 3.49
N LEU A 263 5.35 7.94 2.35
CA LEU A 263 4.29 8.81 1.85
C LEU A 263 3.07 8.02 1.43
N GLY A 264 1.92 8.29 2.07
CA GLY A 264 0.60 7.90 1.57
C GLY A 264 0.10 8.92 0.54
N SER A 265 -0.36 8.45 -0.61
CA SER A 265 -0.80 9.32 -1.70
C SER A 265 -1.80 8.62 -2.62
N ASP A 266 -2.30 9.35 -3.60
CA ASP A 266 -3.14 8.86 -4.69
C ASP A 266 -2.32 8.69 -5.96
N ILE A 267 -2.32 7.48 -6.52
CA ILE A 267 -1.75 7.18 -7.84
C ILE A 267 -2.83 6.84 -8.88
N SER A 268 -4.10 6.85 -8.48
CA SER A 268 -5.24 6.67 -9.39
C SER A 268 -5.58 7.93 -10.17
N GLU A 269 -4.92 9.06 -9.87
CA GLU A 269 -5.04 10.31 -10.60
C GLU A 269 -4.94 10.13 -12.11
N TYR A 270 -5.82 10.80 -12.85
CA TYR A 270 -5.92 10.66 -14.30
C TYR A 270 -4.59 10.89 -15.04
N SER A 271 -3.71 11.68 -14.48
CA SER A 271 -2.43 12.09 -15.06
C SER A 271 -1.25 11.20 -14.67
N TYR A 272 -1.40 10.33 -13.66
CA TYR A 272 -0.32 9.42 -13.27
C TYR A 272 0.02 8.45 -14.40
N GLY A 273 1.31 8.34 -14.72
CA GLY A 273 1.81 7.39 -15.70
C GLY A 273 3.31 7.52 -15.92
N GLY A 274 3.95 6.45 -16.38
CA GLY A 274 5.41 6.42 -16.61
C GLY A 274 6.26 6.73 -15.37
N GLY A 275 5.73 6.55 -14.17
CA GLY A 275 6.40 6.90 -12.92
C GLY A 275 6.34 8.39 -12.56
N ILE A 276 5.54 9.18 -13.27
CA ILE A 276 5.36 10.62 -13.01
C ILE A 276 3.96 10.85 -12.47
N CYS A 277 3.88 11.50 -11.31
CA CYS A 277 2.65 11.98 -10.67
C CYS A 277 2.65 13.50 -10.70
N VAL A 278 1.76 14.11 -11.48
CA VAL A 278 1.65 15.56 -11.69
C VAL A 278 0.18 15.93 -11.88
N LEU A 279 -0.17 17.20 -11.71
CA LEU A 279 -1.52 17.71 -11.90
C LEU A 279 -1.54 18.77 -13.01
N PRO A 280 -1.51 18.36 -14.31
CA PRO A 280 -1.41 19.27 -15.43
C PRO A 280 -2.67 20.11 -15.58
N THR A 281 -2.51 21.39 -16.00
CA THR A 281 -3.61 22.25 -16.40
C THR A 281 -4.11 22.00 -17.81
N ASP A 282 -3.30 21.33 -18.66
CA ASP A 282 -3.63 21.02 -20.05
C ASP A 282 -4.48 19.75 -20.14
N GLU A 283 -5.68 19.86 -20.68
CA GLU A 283 -6.60 18.72 -20.92
C GLU A 283 -6.03 17.69 -21.93
N ASN A 284 -5.05 18.08 -22.74
CA ASN A 284 -4.39 17.21 -23.72
C ASN A 284 -3.05 16.64 -23.19
N TYR A 285 -2.84 16.69 -21.89
CA TYR A 285 -1.63 16.20 -21.27
C TYR A 285 -1.32 14.75 -21.66
N VAL A 286 -0.07 14.50 -21.97
CA VAL A 286 0.44 13.15 -22.28
C VAL A 286 1.04 12.53 -21.01
N LYS A 287 0.41 11.46 -20.52
CA LYS A 287 0.87 10.73 -19.33
C LYS A 287 2.34 10.33 -19.42
N GLY A 288 3.05 10.49 -18.32
CA GLY A 288 4.47 10.15 -18.23
C GLY A 288 5.39 11.25 -18.79
N THR A 289 4.91 12.47 -18.99
CA THR A 289 5.73 13.64 -19.32
C THR A 289 5.63 14.69 -18.22
N LEU A 290 6.54 15.67 -18.21
CA LEU A 290 6.39 16.83 -17.34
C LEU A 290 5.48 17.86 -18.01
N PRO A 291 4.44 18.38 -17.31
CA PRO A 291 3.57 19.41 -17.86
C PRO A 291 4.28 20.77 -17.89
N ALA A 292 3.82 21.65 -18.75
CA ALA A 292 4.29 23.04 -18.77
C ALA A 292 3.81 23.83 -17.56
N GLU A 293 2.63 23.49 -17.05
CA GLU A 293 1.99 24.14 -15.90
C GLU A 293 1.13 23.13 -15.13
N GLU A 294 1.16 23.19 -13.81
CA GLU A 294 0.36 22.36 -12.92
C GLU A 294 -0.73 23.16 -12.21
N ILE A 295 -1.78 22.47 -11.79
CA ILE A 295 -2.82 23.05 -10.94
C ILE A 295 -2.19 23.43 -9.61
N ALA A 296 -2.36 24.69 -9.21
CA ALA A 296 -1.94 25.14 -7.89
C ALA A 296 -2.87 24.55 -6.81
N VAL A 297 -2.37 23.63 -6.04
CA VAL A 297 -3.11 22.97 -4.95
C VAL A 297 -2.87 23.77 -3.66
N ASP A 298 -3.95 24.32 -3.12
CA ASP A 298 -3.98 24.89 -1.78
C ASP A 298 -4.72 23.99 -0.78
N GLU A 299 -4.74 24.38 0.48
CA GLU A 299 -5.40 23.63 1.56
C GLU A 299 -6.90 23.43 1.32
N ALA A 300 -7.57 24.40 0.73
CA ALA A 300 -9.01 24.34 0.46
C ALA A 300 -9.32 23.36 -0.67
N LEU A 301 -8.53 23.38 -1.74
CA LEU A 301 -8.66 22.44 -2.85
C LEU A 301 -8.32 21.01 -2.42
N ARG A 302 -7.25 20.85 -1.63
CA ARG A 302 -6.85 19.56 -1.05
C ARG A 302 -7.98 18.97 -0.20
N LEU A 303 -8.57 19.75 0.71
CA LEU A 303 -9.70 19.31 1.53
C LEU A 303 -10.92 18.96 0.68
N LYS A 304 -11.24 19.79 -0.32
CA LYS A 304 -12.37 19.53 -1.22
C LYS A 304 -12.22 18.19 -1.93
N TRP A 305 -11.02 17.89 -2.45
CA TRP A 305 -10.77 16.64 -3.16
C TRP A 305 -10.78 15.41 -2.25
N PHE A 306 -10.36 15.57 -1.01
CA PHE A 306 -10.51 14.53 0.01
C PHE A 306 -11.99 14.27 0.33
N ASP A 307 -12.81 15.32 0.55
CA ASP A 307 -14.21 15.21 0.88
C ASP A 307 -15.05 14.61 -0.25
N ASP A 308 -14.80 14.99 -1.50
CA ASP A 308 -15.56 14.53 -2.66
C ASP A 308 -14.97 13.27 -3.32
N ARG A 309 -13.90 12.71 -2.74
CA ARG A 309 -13.22 11.50 -3.22
C ARG A 309 -12.58 11.65 -4.60
N THR A 310 -12.23 12.85 -5.01
CA THR A 310 -11.40 13.10 -6.19
C THR A 310 -9.98 12.60 -5.94
N THR A 311 -9.45 12.84 -4.75
CA THR A 311 -8.19 12.27 -4.25
C THR A 311 -8.50 11.25 -3.16
N VAL A 312 -7.92 10.06 -3.27
CA VAL A 312 -8.09 8.94 -2.34
C VAL A 312 -6.74 8.48 -1.80
N ASP A 313 -6.78 7.72 -0.72
CA ASP A 313 -5.64 7.02 -0.18
C ASP A 313 -5.59 5.63 -0.82
N ASP A 314 -4.75 5.47 -1.84
CA ASP A 314 -4.69 4.22 -2.60
C ASP A 314 -3.28 3.62 -2.72
N HIS A 315 -2.24 4.35 -2.36
CA HIS A 315 -0.87 3.86 -2.48
C HIS A 315 0.10 4.46 -1.47
N ILE A 316 1.02 3.62 -1.02
CA ILE A 316 2.15 4.04 -0.18
C ILE A 316 3.43 3.99 -1.00
N MET A 317 4.21 5.06 -0.92
CA MET A 317 5.50 5.22 -1.60
C MET A 317 6.60 5.58 -0.60
N HIS A 318 7.85 5.47 -1.06
CA HIS A 318 9.03 5.81 -0.27
C HIS A 318 9.82 6.90 -1.01
N ILE A 319 9.90 8.10 -0.42
CA ILE A 319 10.68 9.22 -0.93
C ILE A 319 12.13 9.05 -0.51
N VAL A 320 13.03 9.00 -1.50
CA VAL A 320 14.45 8.71 -1.31
C VAL A 320 15.38 9.77 -1.90
N GLY A 321 14.84 10.90 -2.32
CA GLY A 321 15.66 11.96 -2.88
C GLY A 321 14.88 13.18 -3.34
N LEU A 322 15.61 14.18 -3.82
CA LEU A 322 15.10 15.41 -4.42
C LEU A 322 15.75 15.61 -5.79
N SER A 323 14.96 16.07 -6.76
CA SER A 323 15.42 16.45 -8.10
C SER A 323 14.91 17.85 -8.45
N TYR A 324 15.68 18.61 -9.25
CA TYR A 324 15.31 19.94 -9.72
C TYR A 324 15.42 20.03 -11.25
#